data_9b2df26b7b92fdeabe833f71c4ebcd18
#
_entry.id   9b2df26b7b92fdeabe833f71c4ebcd18
#
_cell.length_a   1.000
_cell.length_b   1.000
_cell.length_c   1.000
_cell.angle_alpha   90.00
_cell.angle_beta   90.00
_cell.angle_gamma   90.00
#
_symmetry.space_group_name_H-M   'P 1'
#
loop_
_entity.id
_entity.type
_entity.pdbx_description
1 polymer ?
#
loop_
_entity_poly.entity_id
_entity_poly.type
_entity_poly.pdbx_seq_one_letter_code
_entity_poly.pdbx_strand_id
1 'polypeptide(L)'
;MILVQSQSIACCFTLHTLGSITVAEPLISLSLLTFDMSASPRWHLAQLNIGRVRAPMTDPLMAGFVAELESVNALADSAPGFIWRLQTEAGDATAIRPYDDDTILINMSVWETVEALKAYVYRTHHVDVMRQREKWFERLDTYFIALWWVPAGTIPTVLEAKLRLDHLRQYGESPYAFSFKKVFPPATESSRRSTISGKTADSA
;
A
#
# COMPACT_ATOMS: atom_id res chain seq x y z
N MET A 1 15.48 24.69 11.69
CA MET A 1 15.88 25.93 10.98
C MET A 1 16.19 25.52 9.56
N ILE A 2 15.18 25.51 8.69
CA ILE A 2 15.27 25.04 7.30
C ILE A 2 15.29 26.27 6.40
N LEU A 3 16.40 26.47 5.69
CA LEU A 3 16.58 27.56 4.73
C LEU A 3 15.80 27.20 3.44
N VAL A 4 14.83 28.05 3.09
CA VAL A 4 14.19 28.06 1.79
C VAL A 4 15.01 28.97 0.88
N GLN A 5 15.66 28.41 -0.14
CA GLN A 5 16.30 29.20 -1.20
C GLN A 5 15.25 29.62 -2.22
N SER A 6 15.00 30.93 -2.27
CA SER A 6 14.25 31.56 -3.35
C SER A 6 15.18 31.82 -4.54
N GLN A 7 14.86 31.28 -5.70
CA GLN A 7 15.53 31.62 -6.96
C GLN A 7 14.84 32.85 -7.58
N SER A 8 15.57 33.93 -7.64
CA SER A 8 15.21 35.17 -8.35
C SER A 8 15.27 34.96 -9.87
N ILE A 9 14.16 35.23 -10.53
CA ILE A 9 14.11 35.32 -12.00
C ILE A 9 14.52 36.75 -12.39
N ALA A 10 15.68 36.89 -13.01
CA ALA A 10 16.18 38.14 -13.56
C ALA A 10 15.44 38.49 -14.85
N CYS A 11 14.70 39.59 -14.83
CA CYS A 11 14.06 40.18 -16.00
C CYS A 11 15.07 41.10 -16.71
N CYS A 12 15.54 40.70 -17.89
CA CYS A 12 16.44 41.50 -18.69
C CYS A 12 15.63 42.47 -19.59
N PHE A 13 15.58 43.77 -19.24
CA PHE A 13 14.99 44.78 -20.09
C PHE A 13 16.08 45.42 -20.98
N THR A 14 15.94 45.29 -22.30
CA THR A 14 16.73 46.00 -23.27
C THR A 14 15.91 47.24 -23.75
N LEU A 15 16.35 48.44 -23.42
CA LEU A 15 15.79 49.67 -23.95
C LEU A 15 16.33 49.94 -25.36
N HIS A 16 15.42 50.09 -26.33
CA HIS A 16 15.71 50.73 -27.62
C HIS A 16 14.80 51.95 -27.80
N THR A 17 15.42 53.06 -28.13
CA THR A 17 14.82 54.39 -28.24
C THR A 17 14.23 54.62 -29.63
N LEU A 18 13.07 55.34 -29.64
CA LEU A 18 12.47 56.17 -30.66
C LEU A 18 11.79 55.50 -31.89
N GLY A 19 10.48 55.67 -31.95
CA GLY A 19 9.72 55.69 -33.19
C GLY A 19 8.60 54.66 -33.26
N SER A 20 7.36 55.13 -33.11
CA SER A 20 6.10 54.41 -33.33
C SER A 20 5.65 53.53 -32.19
N ILE A 21 4.52 53.92 -31.61
CA ILE A 21 3.78 53.11 -30.65
C ILE A 21 3.25 51.87 -31.34
N THR A 22 4.04 50.80 -31.27
CA THR A 22 3.54 49.45 -31.58
C THR A 22 3.18 48.80 -30.26
N VAL A 23 1.91 48.62 -30.01
CA VAL A 23 1.44 47.83 -28.86
C VAL A 23 1.90 46.39 -29.10
N ALA A 24 2.99 46.03 -28.44
CA ALA A 24 3.40 44.60 -28.40
C ALA A 24 2.45 43.86 -27.47
N GLU A 25 1.53 43.12 -28.03
CA GLU A 25 0.81 42.12 -27.25
C GLU A 25 1.80 41.10 -26.69
N PRO A 26 1.75 40.81 -25.37
CA PRO A 26 2.56 39.73 -24.85
C PRO A 26 1.99 38.40 -25.41
N LEU A 27 2.70 37.80 -26.33
CA LEU A 27 2.48 36.38 -26.66
C LEU A 27 2.80 35.58 -25.41
N ILE A 28 1.80 35.45 -24.52
CA ILE A 28 1.81 34.42 -23.48
C ILE A 28 1.70 33.09 -24.24
N SER A 29 2.87 32.50 -24.50
CA SER A 29 2.94 31.11 -24.91
C SER A 29 2.34 30.29 -23.76
N LEU A 30 1.04 30.04 -23.87
CA LEU A 30 0.35 29.07 -23.04
C LEU A 30 0.94 27.72 -23.46
N SER A 31 2.05 27.34 -22.81
CA SER A 31 2.54 25.98 -22.86
C SER A 31 1.41 25.14 -22.27
N LEU A 32 0.58 24.60 -23.14
CA LEU A 32 -0.40 23.57 -22.78
C LEU A 32 0.41 22.45 -22.15
N LEU A 33 0.45 22.43 -20.82
CA LEU A 33 0.76 21.23 -20.06
C LEU A 33 -0.30 20.22 -20.48
N THR A 34 0.01 19.47 -21.54
CA THR A 34 -0.76 18.27 -21.88
C THR A 34 -0.61 17.33 -20.70
N PHE A 35 -1.56 17.37 -19.79
CA PHE A 35 -1.70 16.36 -18.78
C PHE A 35 -1.97 15.06 -19.56
N ASP A 36 -0.96 14.20 -19.61
CA ASP A 36 -1.09 12.89 -20.24
C ASP A 36 -2.09 12.07 -19.42
N MET A 37 -3.37 12.16 -19.82
CA MET A 37 -4.48 11.41 -19.22
C MET A 37 -4.43 9.93 -19.60
N SER A 38 -3.41 9.50 -20.36
CA SER A 38 -3.29 8.11 -20.82
C SER A 38 -2.57 7.18 -19.83
N ALA A 39 -1.95 7.71 -18.78
CA ALA A 39 -1.35 6.89 -17.74
C ALA A 39 -2.46 6.20 -16.95
N SER A 40 -2.69 4.93 -17.25
CA SER A 40 -3.54 4.07 -16.40
C SER A 40 -3.09 4.22 -14.95
N PRO A 41 -4.02 4.39 -13.99
CA PRO A 41 -3.65 4.52 -12.59
C PRO A 41 -2.78 3.31 -12.20
N ARG A 42 -1.57 3.58 -11.74
CA ARG A 42 -0.72 2.52 -11.21
C ARG A 42 -1.34 2.00 -9.93
N TRP A 43 -1.28 0.69 -9.75
CA TRP A 43 -1.81 0.01 -8.58
C TRP A 43 -0.68 -0.63 -7.79
N HIS A 44 -0.82 -0.63 -6.47
CA HIS A 44 0.02 -1.37 -5.56
C HIS A 44 -0.80 -2.46 -4.87
N LEU A 45 -0.13 -3.54 -4.50
CA LEU A 45 -0.73 -4.63 -3.75
C LEU A 45 -0.63 -4.35 -2.27
N ALA A 46 -1.77 -4.23 -1.60
CA ALA A 46 -1.84 -4.24 -0.15
C ALA A 46 -2.04 -5.67 0.35
N GLN A 47 -1.47 -5.95 1.51
CA GLN A 47 -1.53 -7.24 2.19
C GLN A 47 -1.81 -7.03 3.67
N LEU A 48 -2.75 -7.81 4.21
CA LEU A 48 -2.91 -8.06 5.64
C LEU A 48 -2.72 -9.54 5.90
N ASN A 49 -1.96 -9.89 6.94
CA ASN A 49 -2.10 -11.20 7.56
C ASN A 49 -2.28 -11.06 9.07
N ILE A 50 -2.99 -12.03 9.66
CA ILE A 50 -3.15 -12.13 11.09
C ILE A 50 -2.61 -13.46 11.59
N GLY A 51 -2.21 -13.47 12.87
CA GLY A 51 -1.81 -14.68 13.58
C GLY A 51 -2.32 -14.65 15.01
N ARG A 52 -2.82 -15.77 15.52
CA ARG A 52 -3.14 -15.92 16.95
C ARG A 52 -1.92 -16.43 17.66
N VAL A 53 -1.36 -15.63 18.59
CA VAL A 53 -0.20 -16.04 19.39
C VAL A 53 -0.59 -17.00 20.50
N ARG A 54 0.31 -17.91 20.82
CA ARG A 54 0.11 -18.90 21.88
C ARG A 54 0.33 -18.34 23.28
N ALA A 55 1.06 -17.22 23.39
CA ALA A 55 1.40 -16.57 24.65
C ALA A 55 1.67 -15.06 24.41
N PRO A 56 1.67 -14.23 25.45
CA PRO A 56 2.11 -12.83 25.38
C PRO A 56 3.56 -12.71 24.84
N MET A 57 3.87 -11.58 24.17
CA MET A 57 5.21 -11.33 23.59
C MET A 57 6.36 -11.41 24.60
N THR A 58 6.08 -11.19 25.90
CA THR A 58 7.04 -11.27 26.99
C THR A 58 7.27 -12.69 27.51
N ASP A 59 6.48 -13.66 27.07
CA ASP A 59 6.60 -15.06 27.50
C ASP A 59 7.84 -15.70 26.84
N PRO A 60 8.62 -16.53 27.58
CA PRO A 60 9.76 -17.25 27.01
C PRO A 60 9.44 -18.09 25.76
N LEU A 61 8.19 -18.58 25.62
CA LEU A 61 7.74 -19.28 24.42
C LEU A 61 7.87 -18.40 23.16
N MET A 62 7.64 -17.09 23.29
CA MET A 62 7.65 -16.14 22.19
C MET A 62 9.05 -15.56 21.91
N ALA A 63 10.05 -15.82 22.76
CA ALA A 63 11.37 -15.21 22.65
C ALA A 63 12.03 -15.44 21.27
N GLY A 64 11.88 -16.63 20.69
CA GLY A 64 12.37 -16.93 19.35
C GLY A 64 11.68 -16.12 18.25
N PHE A 65 10.38 -15.87 18.36
CA PHE A 65 9.65 -15.02 17.43
C PHE A 65 10.08 -13.55 17.56
N VAL A 66 10.17 -13.05 18.79
CA VAL A 66 10.59 -11.66 19.06
C VAL A 66 12.02 -11.41 18.54
N ALA A 67 12.93 -12.37 18.67
CA ALA A 67 14.29 -12.25 18.16
C ALA A 67 14.37 -12.15 16.61
N GLU A 68 13.38 -12.67 15.89
CA GLU A 68 13.34 -12.62 14.43
C GLU A 68 12.67 -11.35 13.86
N LEU A 69 11.96 -10.57 14.69
CA LEU A 69 11.17 -9.42 14.21
C LEU A 69 12.02 -8.39 13.47
N GLU A 70 13.17 -7.99 14.04
CA GLU A 70 14.03 -6.97 13.44
C GLU A 70 14.61 -7.46 12.10
N SER A 71 15.13 -8.68 12.06
CA SER A 71 15.76 -9.26 10.87
C SER A 71 14.77 -9.44 9.73
N VAL A 72 13.56 -9.95 10.02
CA VAL A 72 12.49 -10.17 9.04
C VAL A 72 11.93 -8.85 8.52
N ASN A 73 11.76 -7.85 9.39
CA ASN A 73 11.32 -6.52 9.00
C ASN A 73 12.37 -5.81 8.10
N ALA A 74 13.66 -5.89 8.46
CA ALA A 74 14.73 -5.33 7.64
C ALA A 74 14.82 -6.00 6.25
N LEU A 75 14.58 -7.32 6.17
CA LEU A 75 14.48 -8.03 4.89
C LEU A 75 13.30 -7.52 4.04
N ALA A 76 12.16 -7.20 4.65
CA ALA A 76 11.03 -6.61 3.93
C ALA A 76 11.39 -5.22 3.42
N ASP A 77 11.93 -4.36 4.29
CA ASP A 77 12.27 -2.96 3.99
C ASP A 77 13.28 -2.85 2.84
N SER A 78 14.15 -3.84 2.66
CA SER A 78 15.16 -3.91 1.58
C SER A 78 14.72 -4.73 0.36
N ALA A 79 13.55 -5.35 0.40
CA ALA A 79 13.09 -6.22 -0.68
C ALA A 79 12.69 -5.43 -1.94
N PRO A 80 13.07 -5.88 -3.16
CA PRO A 80 12.62 -5.25 -4.39
C PRO A 80 11.09 -5.18 -4.48
N GLY A 81 10.56 -3.97 -4.77
CA GLY A 81 9.13 -3.72 -4.87
C GLY A 81 8.41 -3.57 -3.53
N PHE A 82 9.12 -3.53 -2.41
CA PHE A 82 8.57 -3.12 -1.13
C PHE A 82 8.24 -1.61 -1.14
N ILE A 83 7.11 -1.22 -0.53
CA ILE A 83 6.69 0.19 -0.47
C ILE A 83 6.51 0.65 0.96
N TRP A 84 5.79 -0.14 1.78
CA TRP A 84 5.45 0.26 3.14
C TRP A 84 5.02 -0.94 3.99
N ARG A 85 5.23 -0.86 5.28
CA ARG A 85 4.66 -1.77 6.28
C ARG A 85 4.13 -1.03 7.49
N LEU A 86 3.14 -1.63 8.14
CA LEU A 86 2.58 -1.17 9.40
C LEU A 86 3.62 -1.36 10.52
N GLN A 87 3.88 -0.28 11.24
CA GLN A 87 4.79 -0.29 12.39
C GLN A 87 4.44 0.83 13.37
N THR A 88 4.84 0.65 14.62
CA THR A 88 4.92 1.69 15.65
C THR A 88 6.31 2.32 15.65
N GLU A 89 6.58 3.25 16.56
CA GLU A 89 7.92 3.80 16.80
C GLU A 89 8.95 2.72 17.19
N ALA A 90 8.48 1.59 17.73
CA ALA A 90 9.34 0.44 18.05
C ALA A 90 9.81 -0.34 16.80
N GLY A 91 9.34 0.02 15.61
CA GLY A 91 9.76 -0.60 14.35
C GLY A 91 9.00 -1.87 13.96
N ASP A 92 7.96 -2.26 14.68
CA ASP A 92 7.08 -3.39 14.39
C ASP A 92 5.62 -3.09 14.71
N ALA A 93 4.71 -4.02 14.41
CA ALA A 93 3.28 -3.89 14.61
C ALA A 93 2.76 -4.66 15.83
N THR A 94 3.64 -5.23 16.68
CA THR A 94 3.22 -6.13 17.77
C THR A 94 2.41 -5.45 18.87
N ALA A 95 2.47 -4.12 19.00
CA ALA A 95 1.68 -3.35 19.95
C ALA A 95 0.31 -2.92 19.40
N ILE A 96 0.05 -3.11 18.09
CA ILE A 96 -1.20 -2.69 17.45
C ILE A 96 -2.28 -3.75 17.69
N ARG A 97 -3.39 -3.36 18.31
CA ARG A 97 -4.50 -4.24 18.71
C ARG A 97 -5.81 -3.83 18.04
N PRO A 98 -6.06 -4.23 16.79
CA PRO A 98 -7.26 -3.84 16.07
C PRO A 98 -8.47 -4.75 16.33
N TYR A 99 -8.29 -5.83 17.08
CA TYR A 99 -9.32 -6.78 17.49
C TYR A 99 -9.52 -6.72 19.00
N ASP A 100 -10.70 -7.09 19.47
CA ASP A 100 -11.00 -7.22 20.91
C ASP A 100 -10.25 -8.42 21.56
N ASP A 101 -9.66 -9.26 20.75
CA ASP A 101 -8.81 -10.39 21.14
C ASP A 101 -7.34 -9.99 21.06
N ASP A 102 -6.71 -9.74 22.21
CA ASP A 102 -5.31 -9.35 22.35
C ASP A 102 -4.31 -10.42 21.85
N THR A 103 -4.77 -11.65 21.64
CA THR A 103 -3.94 -12.72 21.08
C THR A 103 -3.77 -12.60 19.56
N ILE A 104 -4.55 -11.74 18.90
CA ILE A 104 -4.46 -11.52 17.46
C ILE A 104 -3.41 -10.45 17.14
N LEU A 105 -2.30 -10.88 16.57
CA LEU A 105 -1.34 -9.97 15.94
C LEU A 105 -1.71 -9.71 14.49
N ILE A 106 -1.39 -8.51 14.01
CA ILE A 106 -1.53 -8.14 12.61
C ILE A 106 -0.16 -7.82 12.00
N ASN A 107 -0.03 -8.12 10.72
CA ASN A 107 1.02 -7.64 9.85
C ASN A 107 0.38 -7.08 8.58
N MET A 108 0.73 -5.86 8.19
CA MET A 108 0.21 -5.21 7.00
C MET A 108 1.34 -4.54 6.23
N SER A 109 1.33 -4.70 4.90
CA SER A 109 2.35 -4.14 4.02
C SER A 109 1.78 -3.80 2.64
N VAL A 110 2.51 -2.97 1.90
CA VAL A 110 2.19 -2.56 0.52
C VAL A 110 3.40 -2.86 -0.37
N TRP A 111 3.12 -3.39 -1.55
CA TRP A 111 4.11 -3.87 -2.51
C TRP A 111 3.76 -3.39 -3.92
N GLU A 112 4.75 -3.25 -4.78
CA GLU A 112 4.51 -2.89 -6.18
C GLU A 112 3.69 -3.94 -6.93
N THR A 113 3.96 -5.24 -6.65
CA THR A 113 3.33 -6.36 -7.36
C THR A 113 3.11 -7.57 -6.45
N VAL A 114 2.28 -8.50 -6.92
CA VAL A 114 2.10 -9.81 -6.27
C VAL A 114 3.41 -10.62 -6.29
N GLU A 115 4.18 -10.50 -7.37
CA GLU A 115 5.44 -11.22 -7.56
C GLU A 115 6.50 -10.74 -6.57
N ALA A 116 6.57 -9.42 -6.29
CA ALA A 116 7.46 -8.85 -5.29
C ALA A 116 7.16 -9.41 -3.89
N LEU A 117 5.88 -9.38 -3.49
CA LEU A 117 5.46 -9.98 -2.22
C LEU A 117 5.76 -11.47 -2.15
N LYS A 118 5.47 -12.24 -3.21
CA LYS A 118 5.78 -13.67 -3.26
C LYS A 118 7.28 -13.95 -3.17
N ALA A 119 8.11 -13.13 -3.83
CA ALA A 119 9.56 -13.28 -3.75
C ALA A 119 10.06 -13.08 -2.31
N TYR A 120 9.58 -12.06 -1.62
CA TYR A 120 9.88 -11.85 -0.20
C TYR A 120 9.42 -13.02 0.66
N VAL A 121 8.16 -13.44 0.55
CA VAL A 121 7.59 -14.49 1.43
C VAL A 121 8.25 -15.84 1.23
N TYR A 122 8.56 -16.24 -0.02
CA TYR A 122 8.95 -17.61 -0.37
C TYR A 122 10.42 -17.79 -0.76
N ARG A 123 11.19 -16.71 -0.96
CA ARG A 123 12.58 -16.78 -1.44
C ARG A 123 13.61 -16.13 -0.51
N THR A 124 13.20 -15.67 0.67
CA THR A 124 14.09 -15.07 1.67
C THR A 124 14.11 -15.87 2.96
N HIS A 125 14.90 -15.45 3.95
CA HIS A 125 14.90 -16.02 5.30
C HIS A 125 13.50 -16.02 5.96
N HIS A 126 12.57 -15.17 5.51
CA HIS A 126 11.18 -15.19 5.96
C HIS A 126 10.55 -16.59 5.88
N VAL A 127 10.89 -17.41 4.89
CA VAL A 127 10.36 -18.78 4.77
C VAL A 127 10.79 -19.69 5.93
N ASP A 128 11.98 -19.48 6.47
CA ASP A 128 12.48 -20.30 7.58
C ASP A 128 11.78 -19.95 8.90
N VAL A 129 11.48 -18.68 9.10
CA VAL A 129 10.64 -18.22 10.21
C VAL A 129 9.21 -18.74 10.06
N MET A 130 8.64 -18.70 8.85
CA MET A 130 7.31 -19.25 8.56
C MET A 130 7.21 -20.75 8.81
N ARG A 131 8.26 -21.53 8.57
CA ARG A 131 8.31 -22.98 8.90
C ARG A 131 8.23 -23.26 10.39
N GLN A 132 8.69 -22.31 11.22
CA GLN A 132 8.67 -22.42 12.67
C GLN A 132 7.41 -21.83 13.32
N ARG A 133 6.50 -21.24 12.52
CA ARG A 133 5.32 -20.47 13.01
C ARG A 133 4.47 -21.25 14.02
N GLU A 134 4.37 -22.56 13.87
CA GLU A 134 3.56 -23.42 14.75
C GLU A 134 4.06 -23.46 16.21
N LYS A 135 5.30 -23.05 16.44
CA LYS A 135 5.84 -22.90 17.80
C LYS A 135 5.17 -21.72 18.52
N TRP A 136 4.83 -20.67 17.79
CA TRP A 136 4.41 -19.36 18.33
C TRP A 136 2.96 -19.03 18.07
N PHE A 137 2.38 -19.60 16.99
CA PHE A 137 1.03 -19.28 16.54
C PHE A 137 0.14 -20.51 16.49
N GLU A 138 -1.13 -20.29 16.81
CA GLU A 138 -2.17 -21.30 16.59
C GLU A 138 -2.50 -21.42 15.12
N ARG A 139 -2.99 -22.61 14.74
CA ARG A 139 -3.55 -22.82 13.40
C ARG A 139 -4.90 -22.11 13.32
N LEU A 140 -5.10 -21.36 12.26
CA LEU A 140 -6.38 -20.74 11.93
C LEU A 140 -7.04 -21.54 10.79
N ASP A 141 -8.28 -21.99 10.99
CA ASP A 141 -9.01 -22.80 10.01
C ASP A 141 -9.79 -21.96 9.00
N THR A 142 -9.60 -20.64 9.02
CA THR A 142 -10.22 -19.69 8.10
C THR A 142 -9.16 -18.85 7.39
N TYR A 143 -9.58 -17.95 6.48
CA TYR A 143 -8.66 -17.00 5.87
C TYR A 143 -8.00 -16.14 6.96
N PHE A 144 -6.68 -16.09 6.92
CA PHE A 144 -5.84 -15.28 7.80
C PHE A 144 -4.95 -14.29 7.03
N ILE A 145 -5.04 -14.32 5.70
CA ILE A 145 -4.37 -13.39 4.79
C ILE A 145 -5.40 -12.82 3.82
N ALA A 146 -5.35 -11.52 3.60
CA ALA A 146 -6.12 -10.82 2.57
C ALA A 146 -5.18 -9.97 1.73
N LEU A 147 -5.37 -10.02 0.42
CA LEU A 147 -4.71 -9.21 -0.59
C LEU A 147 -5.75 -8.35 -1.30
N TRP A 148 -5.40 -7.12 -1.64
CA TRP A 148 -6.23 -6.23 -2.44
C TRP A 148 -5.38 -5.16 -3.13
N TRP A 149 -5.93 -4.56 -4.18
CA TRP A 149 -5.26 -3.49 -4.89
C TRP A 149 -5.65 -2.12 -4.33
N VAL A 150 -4.66 -1.25 -4.16
CA VAL A 150 -4.81 0.17 -3.80
C VAL A 150 -4.18 1.05 -4.89
N PRO A 151 -4.69 2.27 -5.12
CA PRO A 151 -4.01 3.21 -6.02
C PRO A 151 -2.57 3.45 -5.57
N ALA A 152 -1.64 3.58 -6.50
CA ALA A 152 -0.24 3.86 -6.18
C ALA A 152 -0.11 5.12 -5.30
N GLY A 153 0.72 5.04 -4.25
CA GLY A 153 0.87 6.11 -3.27
C GLY A 153 -0.17 6.10 -2.13
N THR A 154 -1.15 5.19 -2.16
CA THR A 154 -2.14 5.04 -1.08
C THR A 154 -1.61 4.06 -0.02
N ILE A 155 -1.67 4.48 1.24
CA ILE A 155 -1.43 3.62 2.40
C ILE A 155 -2.79 3.23 2.99
N PRO A 156 -3.15 1.94 3.02
CA PRO A 156 -4.43 1.48 3.54
C PRO A 156 -4.49 1.61 5.07
N THR A 157 -5.69 1.79 5.59
CA THR A 157 -5.90 1.81 7.04
C THR A 157 -6.08 0.39 7.61
N VAL A 158 -5.83 0.23 8.91
CA VAL A 158 -6.09 -1.03 9.62
C VAL A 158 -7.57 -1.43 9.55
N LEU A 159 -8.48 -0.44 9.63
CA LEU A 159 -9.92 -0.69 9.48
C LEU A 159 -10.27 -1.24 8.10
N GLU A 160 -9.73 -0.64 7.04
CA GLU A 160 -9.91 -1.15 5.67
C GLU A 160 -9.41 -2.60 5.57
N ALA A 161 -8.22 -2.88 6.08
CA ALA A 161 -7.62 -4.21 6.03
C ALA A 161 -8.47 -5.27 6.75
N LYS A 162 -9.06 -4.92 7.91
CA LYS A 162 -10.03 -5.79 8.62
C LYS A 162 -11.25 -6.07 7.75
N LEU A 163 -11.87 -5.03 7.18
CA LEU A 163 -13.04 -5.18 6.31
C LEU A 163 -12.75 -6.07 5.10
N ARG A 164 -11.53 -5.98 4.51
CA ARG A 164 -11.10 -6.85 3.42
C ARG A 164 -11.02 -8.32 3.86
N LEU A 165 -10.43 -8.58 5.03
CA LEU A 165 -10.34 -9.95 5.56
C LEU A 165 -11.71 -10.52 5.94
N ASP A 166 -12.57 -9.72 6.56
CA ASP A 166 -13.93 -10.14 6.93
C ASP A 166 -14.78 -10.44 5.70
N HIS A 167 -14.69 -9.61 4.66
CA HIS A 167 -15.34 -9.88 3.38
C HIS A 167 -14.85 -11.21 2.77
N LEU A 168 -13.52 -11.43 2.75
CA LEU A 168 -12.94 -12.66 2.22
C LEU A 168 -13.43 -13.90 2.98
N ARG A 169 -13.58 -13.80 4.30
CA ARG A 169 -14.11 -14.87 5.15
C ARG A 169 -15.59 -15.16 4.88
N GLN A 170 -16.37 -14.12 4.68
CA GLN A 170 -17.83 -14.24 4.52
C GLN A 170 -18.23 -14.64 3.08
N TYR A 171 -17.57 -14.08 2.07
CA TYR A 171 -18.01 -14.17 0.67
C TYR A 171 -17.02 -14.92 -0.23
N GLY A 172 -15.85 -15.28 0.27
CA GLY A 172 -14.78 -15.88 -0.53
C GLY A 172 -14.03 -14.87 -1.38
N GLU A 173 -13.19 -15.38 -2.27
CA GLU A 173 -12.26 -14.59 -3.09
C GLU A 173 -12.96 -13.79 -4.17
N SER A 174 -12.68 -12.50 -4.24
CA SER A 174 -13.24 -11.54 -5.17
C SER A 174 -12.20 -10.45 -5.52
N PRO A 175 -12.43 -9.59 -6.54
CA PRO A 175 -11.57 -8.43 -6.78
C PRO A 175 -11.45 -7.46 -5.58
N TYR A 176 -12.42 -7.49 -4.65
CA TYR A 176 -12.41 -6.68 -3.45
C TYR A 176 -11.38 -7.17 -2.42
N ALA A 177 -11.30 -8.51 -2.22
CA ALA A 177 -10.32 -9.14 -1.35
C ALA A 177 -10.06 -10.59 -1.82
N PHE A 178 -8.79 -10.98 -1.89
CA PHE A 178 -8.36 -12.28 -2.39
C PHE A 178 -7.16 -12.81 -1.61
N SER A 179 -6.71 -14.03 -1.93
CA SER A 179 -5.50 -14.62 -1.38
C SER A 179 -4.52 -15.03 -2.49
N PHE A 180 -3.39 -15.63 -2.10
CA PHE A 180 -2.47 -16.20 -3.09
C PHE A 180 -3.05 -17.37 -3.88
N LYS A 181 -4.18 -17.96 -3.44
CA LYS A 181 -4.84 -19.06 -4.14
C LYS A 181 -5.48 -18.62 -5.45
N LYS A 182 -6.08 -17.40 -5.45
CA LYS A 182 -6.72 -16.83 -6.62
C LYS A 182 -6.46 -15.32 -6.67
N VAL A 183 -5.52 -14.91 -7.49
CA VAL A 183 -5.16 -13.50 -7.68
C VAL A 183 -6.09 -12.89 -8.71
N PHE A 184 -6.62 -11.71 -8.41
CA PHE A 184 -7.41 -10.87 -9.33
C PHE A 184 -6.55 -9.72 -9.83
N PRO A 185 -6.73 -9.27 -11.08
CA PRO A 185 -6.06 -8.07 -11.59
C PRO A 185 -6.62 -6.81 -10.91
N PRO A 186 -5.87 -5.69 -10.88
CA PRO A 186 -6.41 -4.42 -10.44
C PRO A 186 -7.58 -3.97 -11.32
N ALA A 187 -8.51 -3.19 -10.73
CA ALA A 187 -9.67 -2.69 -11.46
C ALA A 187 -9.22 -1.76 -12.60
N THR A 188 -9.61 -2.07 -13.83
CA THR A 188 -9.41 -1.20 -14.98
C THR A 188 -10.48 -0.11 -15.01
N GLU A 189 -10.22 1.03 -15.67
CA GLU A 189 -11.21 2.11 -15.80
C GLU A 189 -12.52 1.66 -16.48
N SER A 190 -12.43 0.69 -17.39
CA SER A 190 -13.61 0.15 -18.05
C SER A 190 -14.55 -0.59 -17.09
N SER A 191 -13.98 -1.28 -16.08
CA SER A 191 -14.81 -1.97 -15.09
C SER A 191 -15.49 -1.02 -14.09
N ARG A 192 -14.92 0.18 -13.86
CA ARG A 192 -15.53 1.22 -13.01
C ARG A 192 -16.74 1.87 -13.67
N ARG A 193 -16.70 2.11 -14.98
CA ARG A 193 -17.82 2.73 -15.72
C ARG A 193 -19.05 1.84 -15.75
N SER A 194 -18.91 0.52 -15.84
CA SER A 194 -20.06 -0.40 -15.84
C SER A 194 -20.79 -0.44 -14.49
N THR A 195 -20.06 -0.27 -13.38
CA THR A 195 -20.66 -0.28 -12.04
C THR A 195 -21.45 1.00 -11.73
N ILE A 196 -21.06 2.14 -12.31
CA ILE A 196 -21.75 3.43 -12.14
C ILE A 196 -23.01 3.50 -13.02
N SER A 197 -22.95 2.95 -14.23
CA SER A 197 -24.09 2.96 -15.18
C SER A 197 -25.23 2.02 -14.77
N GLY A 198 -24.95 0.98 -13.98
CA GLY A 198 -25.99 0.03 -13.53
C GLY A 198 -26.84 0.52 -12.35
N LYS A 199 -26.51 1.66 -11.73
CA LYS A 199 -27.20 2.15 -10.53
C LYS A 199 -28.27 3.22 -10.80
N THR A 200 -28.45 3.63 -12.06
CA THR A 200 -29.42 4.67 -12.45
C THR A 200 -30.67 4.14 -13.17
N ALA A 201 -30.86 2.83 -13.26
CA ALA A 201 -31.98 2.24 -14.00
C ALA A 201 -33.12 1.67 -13.14
N ASP A 202 -33.12 1.85 -11.83
CA ASP A 202 -34.16 1.30 -10.93
C ASP A 202 -34.76 2.37 -10.02
N SER A 203 -35.25 3.47 -10.64
CA SER A 203 -36.11 4.47 -9.98
C SER A 203 -36.98 5.14 -11.04
N ALA A 204 -38.00 4.43 -11.52
CA ALA A 204 -39.14 4.99 -12.20
C ALA A 204 -40.38 4.13 -11.91
#